data_b25844116ff002a7670e00c0ddddb5d8
#
_entry.id   b25844116ff002a7670e00c0ddddb5d8
#
_cell.length_a   1.000
_cell.length_b   1.000
_cell.length_c   1.000
_cell.angle_alpha   90.00
_cell.angle_beta   90.00
_cell.angle_gamma   90.00
#
_symmetry.space_group_name_H-M   'P 1'
#
loop_
_entity.id
_entity.type
_entity.pdbx_description
1 polymer ?
#
loop_
_entity_poly.entity_id
_entity_poly.type
_entity_poly.pdbx_seq_one_letter_code
_entity_poly.pdbx_strand_id
1 'polypeptide(L)'
;VIKSGGKTRRAAKMVILNVDHPDVVDFIDCKSKEEKKAWALIDAGYDGSFTGEAYGSVFFQNSNNSVRVTDEFMDAVVRDRVWHTRSVTTSAIAETHRARDLWHSIAESAWLCGDPGLQYDTTVNSWHTSPNSGRINASNPCSEYMFLDDSACNLASLNLRKFQDATNELDIASFKAAVQVTILAQEIVVDFAKYPTERIGANSHLFRPLGLGYANLGALLMARGLPYDSDAGRAYAAAITSLMCGEAYAHSARIARDSTGPCEGWAANRDPFLGVLEKHRRQCDLIDAAYVPYNLMQAAKQSWDDSIKLGRDHGIRNSQVTVLAPTGTIGFMMDCDTTGVEPDIA
;
A
#
# COMPACT_ATOMS: atom_id res chain seq x y z
N VAL A 1 18.44 11.37 13.82
CA VAL A 1 18.17 12.02 12.52
C VAL A 1 18.30 10.98 11.41
N ILE A 2 17.21 10.72 10.69
CA ILE A 2 17.24 9.83 9.54
C ILE A 2 17.67 10.64 8.33
N LYS A 3 18.86 10.31 7.79
CA LYS A 3 19.37 10.93 6.57
C LYS A 3 19.35 9.91 5.44
N SER A 4 18.93 10.33 4.26
CA SER A 4 19.14 9.57 3.04
C SER A 4 20.62 9.53 2.68
N GLY A 5 21.10 8.43 2.11
CA GLY A 5 22.47 8.32 1.58
C GLY A 5 22.72 9.20 0.34
N GLY A 6 21.66 9.77 -0.27
CA GLY A 6 21.74 10.69 -1.40
C GLY A 6 21.42 12.13 -1.01
N LYS A 7 21.76 13.09 -1.89
CA LYS A 7 21.49 14.53 -1.68
C LYS A 7 20.11 14.96 -2.13
N THR A 8 19.44 14.19 -2.97
CA THR A 8 18.22 14.59 -3.71
C THR A 8 16.91 14.21 -3.02
N ARG A 9 16.97 13.40 -1.96
CA ARG A 9 15.78 12.90 -1.28
C ARG A 9 16.03 12.72 0.21
N ARG A 10 15.05 13.09 1.06
CA ARG A 10 15.05 12.75 2.49
C ARG A 10 14.67 11.28 2.68
N ALA A 11 15.23 10.62 3.68
CA ALA A 11 14.74 9.34 4.14
C ALA A 11 13.36 9.52 4.78
N ALA A 12 12.48 8.54 4.58
CA ALA A 12 11.16 8.51 5.19
C ALA A 12 11.08 7.40 6.25
N LYS A 13 10.32 7.66 7.32
CA LYS A 13 10.05 6.70 8.38
C LYS A 13 8.56 6.75 8.70
N MET A 14 7.88 5.61 8.66
CA MET A 14 6.52 5.50 9.18
C MET A 14 6.57 5.26 10.70
N VAL A 15 5.76 6.02 11.43
CA VAL A 15 5.47 5.78 12.83
C VAL A 15 3.97 5.57 12.98
N ILE A 16 3.57 4.47 13.58
CA ILE A 16 2.17 4.10 13.73
C ILE A 16 1.84 3.96 15.20
N LEU A 17 0.71 4.54 15.61
CA LEU A 17 0.20 4.39 16.95
C LEU A 17 -1.25 3.92 16.91
N ASN A 18 -1.58 2.93 17.74
CA ASN A 18 -2.97 2.48 17.86
C ASN A 18 -3.82 3.55 18.55
N VAL A 19 -5.06 3.66 18.13
CA VAL A 19 -6.00 4.66 18.67
C VAL A 19 -6.36 4.46 20.15
N ASP A 20 -6.07 3.29 20.72
CA ASP A 20 -6.22 2.97 22.13
C ASP A 20 -4.95 3.20 22.97
N HIS A 21 -3.86 3.71 22.37
CA HIS A 21 -2.63 4.01 23.09
C HIS A 21 -2.81 5.24 23.99
N PRO A 22 -2.24 5.27 25.21
CA PRO A 22 -2.36 6.42 26.12
C PRO A 22 -1.87 7.75 25.52
N ASP A 23 -0.82 7.72 24.72
CA ASP A 23 -0.23 8.92 24.12
C ASP A 23 -0.88 9.33 22.79
N VAL A 24 -2.05 8.77 22.42
CA VAL A 24 -2.64 8.99 21.09
C VAL A 24 -2.97 10.46 20.83
N VAL A 25 -3.42 11.20 21.85
CA VAL A 25 -3.76 12.63 21.70
C VAL A 25 -2.51 13.44 21.35
N ASP A 26 -1.43 13.25 22.10
CA ASP A 26 -0.16 13.93 21.81
C ASP A 26 0.43 13.52 20.46
N PHE A 27 0.28 12.25 20.07
CA PHE A 27 0.71 11.75 18.78
C PHE A 27 -0.05 12.40 17.62
N ILE A 28 -1.37 12.56 17.74
CA ILE A 28 -2.23 13.23 16.74
C ILE A 28 -1.75 14.67 16.51
N ASP A 29 -1.46 15.39 17.60
CA ASP A 29 -1.18 16.82 17.55
C ASP A 29 0.31 17.16 17.33
N CYS A 30 1.22 16.19 17.44
CA CYS A 30 2.65 16.48 17.50
C CYS A 30 3.15 17.28 16.29
N LYS A 31 2.71 16.92 15.07
CA LYS A 31 3.13 17.63 13.85
C LYS A 31 2.40 18.95 13.65
N SER A 32 1.12 19.03 13.94
CA SER A 32 0.35 20.27 13.84
C SER A 32 0.88 21.35 14.80
N LYS A 33 1.37 20.95 15.98
CA LYS A 33 2.07 21.85 16.92
C LYS A 33 3.40 22.36 16.34
N GLU A 34 4.15 21.51 15.67
CA GLU A 34 5.42 21.90 15.02
C GLU A 34 5.19 22.77 13.78
N GLU A 35 4.15 22.52 13.02
CA GLU A 35 3.77 23.36 11.88
C GLU A 35 3.42 24.78 12.31
N LYS A 36 2.68 24.95 13.40
CA LYS A 36 2.39 26.27 14.00
C LYS A 36 3.67 27.01 14.43
N LYS A 37 4.69 26.29 14.92
CA LYS A 37 6.01 26.89 15.21
C LYS A 37 6.72 27.36 13.94
N ALA A 38 6.69 26.54 12.86
CA ALA A 38 7.28 26.92 11.58
C ALA A 38 6.62 28.20 11.04
N TRP A 39 5.29 28.30 11.09
CA TRP A 39 4.58 29.51 10.66
C TRP A 39 4.97 30.73 11.49
N ALA A 40 5.08 30.62 12.80
CA ALA A 40 5.51 31.71 13.65
C ALA A 40 6.93 32.18 13.32
N LEU A 41 7.83 31.28 12.96
CA LEU A 41 9.18 31.62 12.48
C LEU A 41 9.14 32.32 11.13
N ILE A 42 8.33 31.85 10.19
CA ILE A 42 8.14 32.48 8.88
C ILE A 42 7.59 33.91 9.04
N ASP A 43 6.59 34.09 9.89
CA ASP A 43 6.02 35.41 10.20
C ASP A 43 7.06 36.34 10.83
N ALA A 44 8.04 35.78 11.58
CA ALA A 44 9.18 36.52 12.12
C ALA A 44 10.30 36.79 11.11
N GLY A 45 10.15 36.35 9.84
CA GLY A 45 11.09 36.64 8.75
C GLY A 45 12.13 35.55 8.47
N TYR A 46 12.00 34.36 9.07
CA TYR A 46 12.88 33.21 8.77
C TYR A 46 12.51 32.59 7.41
N ASP A 47 13.47 31.96 6.74
CA ASP A 47 13.27 31.30 5.46
C ASP A 47 12.27 30.14 5.57
N GLY A 48 11.12 30.28 4.91
CA GLY A 48 10.04 29.31 4.85
C GLY A 48 10.15 28.29 3.71
N SER A 49 11.27 28.26 2.96
CA SER A 49 11.48 27.26 1.93
C SER A 49 11.60 25.85 2.54
N PHE A 50 11.38 24.81 1.75
CA PHE A 50 11.43 23.41 2.20
C PHE A 50 12.74 23.03 2.91
N THR A 51 13.84 23.67 2.57
CA THR A 51 15.16 23.48 3.20
C THR A 51 15.55 24.64 4.08
N GLY A 52 14.66 25.63 4.28
CA GLY A 52 14.89 26.85 5.02
C GLY A 52 15.00 26.65 6.54
N GLU A 53 15.35 27.75 7.24
CA GLU A 53 15.59 27.73 8.68
C GLU A 53 14.32 27.39 9.48
N ALA A 54 13.14 27.86 9.04
CA ALA A 54 11.88 27.61 9.72
C ALA A 54 11.60 26.09 9.82
N TYR A 55 11.59 25.39 8.68
CA TYR A 55 11.37 23.94 8.65
C TYR A 55 12.58 23.12 9.09
N GLY A 56 13.77 23.67 9.04
CA GLY A 56 14.99 23.03 9.56
C GLY A 56 15.05 22.96 11.07
N SER A 57 14.31 23.82 11.79
CA SER A 57 14.34 23.95 13.25
C SER A 57 13.20 23.22 13.99
N VAL A 58 12.17 22.76 13.29
CA VAL A 58 11.04 22.03 13.88
C VAL A 58 11.21 20.51 13.78
N PHE A 59 10.48 19.77 14.62
CA PHE A 59 10.63 18.32 14.74
C PHE A 59 9.73 17.55 13.74
N PHE A 60 9.96 16.25 13.65
CA PHE A 60 9.16 15.24 12.92
C PHE A 60 9.13 15.39 11.40
N GLN A 61 9.98 16.21 10.77
CA GLN A 61 9.96 16.47 9.33
C GLN A 61 10.24 15.24 8.44
N ASN A 62 10.89 14.20 8.94
CA ASN A 62 11.21 12.97 8.19
C ASN A 62 10.38 11.76 8.69
N SER A 63 9.31 12.00 9.41
CA SER A 63 8.42 10.97 9.94
C SER A 63 7.05 11.12 9.29
N ASN A 64 6.53 10.03 8.75
CA ASN A 64 5.14 9.89 8.36
C ASN A 64 4.40 9.26 9.54
N ASN A 65 3.42 9.95 10.10
CA ASN A 65 2.68 9.45 11.25
C ASN A 65 1.30 8.95 10.82
N SER A 66 0.87 7.80 11.34
CA SER A 66 -0.48 7.28 11.11
C SER A 66 -1.08 6.75 12.39
N VAL A 67 -2.37 7.03 12.60
CA VAL A 67 -3.17 6.42 13.67
C VAL A 67 -3.82 5.16 13.12
N ARG A 68 -3.66 4.05 13.85
CA ARG A 68 -4.27 2.78 13.49
C ARG A 68 -5.60 2.61 14.22
N VAL A 69 -6.69 2.53 13.45
CA VAL A 69 -8.06 2.47 13.94
C VAL A 69 -8.70 1.11 13.66
N THR A 70 -9.54 0.65 14.59
CA THR A 70 -10.32 -0.59 14.44
C THR A 70 -11.77 -0.29 14.04
N ASP A 71 -12.50 -1.28 13.55
CA ASP A 71 -13.93 -1.17 13.29
C ASP A 71 -14.71 -0.82 14.56
N GLU A 72 -14.25 -1.29 15.74
CA GLU A 72 -14.85 -0.94 17.04
C GLU A 72 -14.72 0.56 17.33
N PHE A 73 -13.55 1.16 17.08
CA PHE A 73 -13.37 2.60 17.20
C PHE A 73 -14.28 3.36 16.23
N MET A 74 -14.33 2.92 14.97
CA MET A 74 -15.16 3.56 13.95
C MET A 74 -16.66 3.47 14.29
N ASP A 75 -17.12 2.34 14.85
CA ASP A 75 -18.50 2.22 15.38
C ASP A 75 -18.74 3.18 16.56
N ALA A 76 -17.74 3.33 17.44
CA ALA A 76 -17.83 4.31 18.55
C ALA A 76 -17.91 5.76 18.03
N VAL A 77 -17.18 6.10 16.96
CA VAL A 77 -17.28 7.42 16.29
C VAL A 77 -18.67 7.64 15.70
N VAL A 78 -19.17 6.68 14.93
CA VAL A 78 -20.49 6.78 14.27
C VAL A 78 -21.61 6.92 15.31
N ARG A 79 -21.56 6.13 16.38
CA ARG A 79 -22.58 6.10 17.43
C ARG A 79 -22.34 7.09 18.57
N ASP A 80 -21.30 7.91 18.46
CA ASP A 80 -20.97 8.94 19.45
C ASP A 80 -20.76 8.38 20.87
N ARG A 81 -19.96 7.32 20.97
CA ARG A 81 -19.65 6.64 22.24
C ARG A 81 -18.33 7.11 22.82
N VAL A 82 -18.11 6.72 24.08
CA VAL A 82 -16.81 6.86 24.73
C VAL A 82 -15.80 5.85 24.15
N TRP A 83 -14.54 6.26 24.16
CA TRP A 83 -13.39 5.44 23.81
C TRP A 83 -12.38 5.48 24.96
N HIS A 84 -11.78 4.34 25.26
CA HIS A 84 -10.80 4.23 26.34
C HIS A 84 -9.41 3.95 25.76
N THR A 85 -8.45 4.78 26.11
CA THR A 85 -7.04 4.43 25.94
C THR A 85 -6.61 3.48 27.05
N ARG A 86 -5.58 2.66 26.78
CA ARG A 86 -5.15 1.58 27.67
C ARG A 86 -3.65 1.58 27.85
N SER A 87 -3.22 1.37 29.08
CA SER A 87 -1.81 1.14 29.38
C SER A 87 -1.29 -0.09 28.62
N VAL A 88 -0.18 0.08 27.90
CA VAL A 88 0.45 -0.97 27.10
C VAL A 88 0.87 -2.18 27.95
N THR A 89 1.30 -1.93 29.18
CA THR A 89 1.84 -2.98 30.07
C THR A 89 0.77 -3.68 30.91
N THR A 90 -0.28 -2.97 31.31
CA THR A 90 -1.28 -3.50 32.25
C THR A 90 -2.66 -3.69 31.61
N SER A 91 -2.89 -3.16 30.41
CA SER A 91 -4.20 -3.10 29.74
C SER A 91 -5.29 -2.35 30.55
N ALA A 92 -4.93 -1.70 31.65
CA ALA A 92 -5.85 -0.89 32.43
C ALA A 92 -6.25 0.36 31.63
N ILE A 93 -7.47 0.87 31.85
CA ILE A 93 -7.92 2.13 31.26
C ILE A 93 -7.00 3.25 31.79
N ALA A 94 -6.39 3.98 30.86
CA ALA A 94 -5.55 5.14 31.15
C ALA A 94 -6.40 6.42 31.12
N GLU A 95 -7.10 6.67 30.02
CA GLU A 95 -7.94 7.84 29.83
C GLU A 95 -9.24 7.46 29.12
N THR A 96 -10.22 8.36 29.22
CA THR A 96 -11.51 8.21 28.56
C THR A 96 -11.80 9.43 27.71
N HIS A 97 -12.08 9.22 26.44
CA HIS A 97 -12.34 10.26 25.45
C HIS A 97 -13.71 10.02 24.82
N ARG A 98 -14.26 11.04 24.21
CA ARG A 98 -15.34 10.89 23.24
C ARG A 98 -14.74 10.49 21.89
N ALA A 99 -15.17 9.38 21.30
CA ALA A 99 -14.57 8.88 20.07
C ALA A 99 -14.61 9.90 18.92
N ARG A 100 -15.71 10.68 18.83
CA ARG A 100 -15.83 11.77 17.83
C ARG A 100 -14.83 12.88 18.02
N ASP A 101 -14.44 13.21 19.25
CA ASP A 101 -13.48 14.28 19.52
C ASP A 101 -12.08 13.84 19.05
N LEU A 102 -11.69 12.57 19.31
CA LEU A 102 -10.44 12.02 18.77
C LEU A 102 -10.46 12.00 17.22
N TRP A 103 -11.56 11.58 16.63
CA TRP A 103 -11.73 11.59 15.18
C TRP A 103 -11.61 12.98 14.58
N HIS A 104 -12.25 13.96 15.21
CA HIS A 104 -12.17 15.36 14.79
C HIS A 104 -10.74 15.90 14.89
N SER A 105 -10.02 15.60 15.98
CA SER A 105 -8.62 16.01 16.14
C SER A 105 -7.71 15.39 15.08
N ILE A 106 -7.92 14.12 14.72
CA ILE A 106 -7.19 13.48 13.60
C ILE A 106 -7.47 14.23 12.30
N ALA A 107 -8.73 14.50 11.98
CA ALA A 107 -9.12 15.18 10.75
C ALA A 107 -8.57 16.61 10.69
N GLU A 108 -8.63 17.35 11.79
CA GLU A 108 -8.10 18.72 11.87
C GLU A 108 -6.58 18.76 11.70
N SER A 109 -5.84 17.89 12.39
CA SER A 109 -4.38 17.80 12.26
C SER A 109 -3.97 17.39 10.85
N ALA A 110 -4.64 16.40 10.25
CA ALA A 110 -4.39 15.98 8.89
C ALA A 110 -4.66 17.09 7.87
N TRP A 111 -5.69 17.89 8.08
CA TRP A 111 -5.98 19.07 7.24
C TRP A 111 -4.92 20.17 7.37
N LEU A 112 -4.42 20.41 8.60
CA LEU A 112 -3.42 21.45 8.87
C LEU A 112 -2.04 21.15 8.30
N CYS A 113 -1.58 19.90 8.40
CA CYS A 113 -0.19 19.55 8.07
C CYS A 113 0.00 18.22 7.32
N GLY A 114 -1.07 17.57 6.87
CA GLY A 114 -1.02 16.32 6.13
C GLY A 114 -0.84 15.05 6.99
N ASP A 115 -0.62 15.19 8.28
CA ASP A 115 -0.47 14.11 9.26
C ASP A 115 -1.40 14.32 10.48
N PRO A 116 -1.83 13.24 11.14
CA PRO A 116 -1.53 11.83 10.84
C PRO A 116 -2.40 11.29 9.71
N GLY A 117 -1.88 10.26 9.02
CA GLY A 117 -2.69 9.39 8.18
C GLY A 117 -3.53 8.42 9.02
N LEU A 118 -4.36 7.61 8.35
CA LEU A 118 -5.19 6.57 8.96
C LEU A 118 -4.86 5.20 8.38
N GLN A 119 -4.84 4.19 9.24
CA GLN A 119 -4.77 2.79 8.85
C GLN A 119 -5.91 2.01 9.51
N TYR A 120 -6.73 1.36 8.70
CA TYR A 120 -7.89 0.59 9.14
C TYR A 120 -7.48 -0.85 9.48
N ASP A 121 -7.11 -1.09 10.74
CA ASP A 121 -6.53 -2.32 11.23
C ASP A 121 -7.36 -3.57 10.89
N THR A 122 -8.65 -3.53 11.17
CA THR A 122 -9.56 -4.66 10.93
C THR A 122 -9.63 -5.00 9.44
N THR A 123 -9.79 -3.97 8.60
CA THR A 123 -9.82 -4.13 7.15
C THR A 123 -8.51 -4.69 6.61
N VAL A 124 -7.37 -4.10 6.99
CA VAL A 124 -6.05 -4.56 6.56
C VAL A 124 -5.84 -6.04 6.90
N ASN A 125 -6.09 -6.42 8.16
CA ASN A 125 -5.91 -7.80 8.58
C ASN A 125 -6.94 -8.77 7.97
N SER A 126 -8.11 -8.30 7.52
CA SER A 126 -9.07 -9.14 6.81
C SER A 126 -8.62 -9.54 5.39
N TRP A 127 -7.61 -8.86 4.83
CA TRP A 127 -6.98 -9.17 3.54
C TRP A 127 -5.61 -9.81 3.68
N HIS A 128 -5.22 -10.15 4.90
CA HIS A 128 -3.91 -10.74 5.18
C HIS A 128 -3.81 -12.18 4.68
N THR A 129 -2.81 -12.47 3.86
CA THR A 129 -2.57 -13.80 3.29
C THR A 129 -1.91 -14.77 4.27
N SER A 130 -1.26 -14.26 5.33
CA SER A 130 -0.46 -15.07 6.27
C SER A 130 -0.84 -14.85 7.76
N PRO A 131 -2.15 -14.83 8.11
CA PRO A 131 -2.60 -14.46 9.46
C PRO A 131 -2.21 -15.47 10.55
N ASN A 132 -1.94 -16.73 10.20
CA ASN A 132 -1.49 -17.74 11.15
C ASN A 132 -0.01 -17.59 11.54
N SER A 133 0.73 -16.72 10.87
CA SER A 133 2.13 -16.40 11.16
C SER A 133 2.31 -15.11 11.94
N GLY A 134 1.30 -14.25 12.01
CA GLY A 134 1.31 -12.99 12.74
C GLY A 134 0.28 -12.02 12.22
N ARG A 135 0.20 -10.84 12.83
CA ARG A 135 -0.65 -9.73 12.38
C ARG A 135 0.14 -8.75 11.53
N ILE A 136 -0.58 -8.02 10.70
CA ILE A 136 -0.07 -6.78 10.09
C ILE A 136 -0.26 -5.66 11.10
N ASN A 137 0.83 -5.14 11.65
CA ASN A 137 0.82 -4.07 12.64
C ASN A 137 1.16 -2.70 12.06
N ALA A 138 1.84 -2.66 10.93
CA ALA A 138 2.39 -1.45 10.34
C ALA A 138 2.45 -1.52 8.81
N SER A 139 2.85 -0.41 8.20
CA SER A 139 3.17 -0.30 6.80
C SER A 139 4.49 0.43 6.57
N ASN A 140 4.94 0.49 5.31
CA ASN A 140 5.95 1.44 4.88
C ASN A 140 5.42 2.89 4.90
N PRO A 141 6.28 3.91 4.71
CA PRO A 141 5.89 5.33 4.81
C PRO A 141 4.76 5.77 3.87
N CYS A 142 4.66 5.21 2.68
CA CYS A 142 3.60 5.54 1.72
C CYS A 142 2.35 4.65 1.88
N SER A 143 2.36 3.71 2.82
CA SER A 143 1.24 2.82 3.19
C SER A 143 0.78 1.83 2.11
N GLU A 144 1.57 1.62 1.05
CA GLU A 144 1.26 0.65 0.01
C GLU A 144 1.64 -0.79 0.36
N TYR A 145 2.61 -0.99 1.27
CA TYR A 145 3.06 -2.32 1.68
C TYR A 145 2.53 -2.68 3.06
N MET A 146 1.60 -3.62 3.11
CA MET A 146 0.93 -4.13 4.30
C MET A 146 1.23 -5.61 4.44
N PHE A 147 2.18 -5.98 5.31
CA PHE A 147 2.58 -7.36 5.53
C PHE A 147 3.10 -7.56 6.97
N LEU A 148 3.63 -8.75 7.27
CA LEU A 148 4.21 -9.08 8.57
C LEU A 148 5.37 -8.17 8.95
N ASP A 149 5.55 -7.95 10.25
CA ASP A 149 6.70 -7.26 10.80
C ASP A 149 8.01 -7.96 10.39
N ASP A 150 9.12 -7.22 10.42
CA ASP A 150 10.43 -7.72 10.04
C ASP A 150 10.44 -8.37 8.64
N SER A 151 9.81 -7.75 7.67
CA SER A 151 9.85 -8.16 6.27
C SER A 151 10.32 -7.02 5.36
N ALA A 152 10.69 -7.35 4.15
CA ALA A 152 11.08 -6.38 3.13
C ALA A 152 10.36 -6.70 1.81
N CYS A 153 10.14 -5.66 1.01
CA CYS A 153 9.51 -5.76 -0.29
C CYS A 153 10.43 -5.16 -1.35
N ASN A 154 10.79 -5.94 -2.37
CA ASN A 154 11.40 -5.36 -3.55
C ASN A 154 10.32 -4.84 -4.50
N LEU A 155 10.55 -3.65 -5.07
CA LEU A 155 9.54 -2.94 -5.85
C LEU A 155 9.85 -2.96 -7.35
N ALA A 156 8.80 -3.08 -8.14
CA ALA A 156 8.82 -2.83 -9.57
C ALA A 156 7.51 -2.16 -9.99
N SER A 157 7.55 -1.36 -11.06
CA SER A 157 6.35 -0.71 -11.61
C SER A 157 6.36 -0.76 -13.13
N LEU A 158 5.19 -1.01 -13.72
CA LEU A 158 4.98 -1.04 -15.15
C LEU A 158 4.39 0.30 -15.61
N ASN A 159 4.96 0.89 -16.67
CA ASN A 159 4.38 2.08 -17.29
C ASN A 159 3.19 1.69 -18.17
N LEU A 160 1.96 1.95 -17.69
CA LEU A 160 0.73 1.52 -18.37
C LEU A 160 0.58 2.05 -19.80
N ARG A 161 1.09 3.25 -20.09
CA ARG A 161 1.03 3.84 -21.44
C ARG A 161 1.80 3.02 -22.49
N LYS A 162 2.80 2.27 -22.07
CA LYS A 162 3.60 1.42 -22.99
C LYS A 162 2.88 0.13 -23.40
N PHE A 163 1.71 -0.15 -22.82
CA PHE A 163 0.88 -1.31 -23.15
C PHE A 163 -0.42 -0.93 -23.88
N GLN A 164 -0.49 0.27 -24.45
CA GLN A 164 -1.62 0.62 -25.34
C GLN A 164 -1.31 0.18 -26.77
N ASP A 165 -2.30 -0.43 -27.40
CA ASP A 165 -2.27 -0.75 -28.83
C ASP A 165 -2.63 0.47 -29.70
N ALA A 166 -2.66 0.30 -31.02
CA ALA A 166 -3.00 1.36 -31.97
C ALA A 166 -4.44 1.90 -31.84
N THR A 167 -5.32 1.22 -31.11
CA THR A 167 -6.69 1.61 -30.85
C THR A 167 -6.86 2.26 -29.46
N ASN A 168 -5.75 2.51 -28.76
CA ASN A 168 -5.70 2.98 -27.37
C ASN A 168 -6.30 2.00 -26.36
N GLU A 169 -6.46 0.73 -26.72
CA GLU A 169 -6.84 -0.33 -25.79
C GLU A 169 -5.61 -0.95 -25.12
N LEU A 170 -5.81 -1.59 -23.95
CA LEU A 170 -4.75 -2.32 -23.28
C LEU A 170 -4.38 -3.58 -24.09
N ASP A 171 -3.13 -3.73 -24.50
CA ASP A 171 -2.59 -4.99 -25.00
C ASP A 171 -2.44 -5.97 -23.82
N ILE A 172 -3.47 -6.75 -23.62
CA ILE A 172 -3.59 -7.70 -22.51
C ILE A 172 -2.47 -8.74 -22.56
N ALA A 173 -2.10 -9.20 -23.74
CA ALA A 173 -1.09 -10.24 -23.89
C ALA A 173 0.30 -9.75 -23.48
N SER A 174 0.72 -8.59 -23.99
CA SER A 174 1.99 -7.96 -23.62
C SER A 174 2.03 -7.55 -22.15
N PHE A 175 0.90 -7.04 -21.61
CA PHE A 175 0.81 -6.68 -20.20
C PHE A 175 0.96 -7.91 -19.29
N LYS A 176 0.25 -9.00 -19.55
CA LYS A 176 0.41 -10.27 -18.81
C LYS A 176 1.84 -10.82 -18.89
N ALA A 177 2.45 -10.79 -20.05
CA ALA A 177 3.83 -11.23 -20.22
C ALA A 177 4.81 -10.38 -19.40
N ALA A 178 4.63 -9.06 -19.38
CA ALA A 178 5.43 -8.16 -18.55
C ALA A 178 5.24 -8.44 -17.05
N VAL A 179 4.00 -8.67 -16.59
CA VAL A 179 3.72 -9.07 -15.20
C VAL A 179 4.49 -10.36 -14.85
N GLN A 180 4.41 -11.39 -15.70
CA GLN A 180 5.08 -12.67 -15.46
C GLN A 180 6.60 -12.53 -15.37
N VAL A 181 7.21 -11.85 -16.33
CA VAL A 181 8.68 -11.63 -16.34
C VAL A 181 9.12 -10.82 -15.13
N THR A 182 8.36 -9.80 -14.75
CA THR A 182 8.70 -8.95 -13.60
C THR A 182 8.57 -9.71 -12.29
N ILE A 183 7.51 -10.49 -12.09
CA ILE A 183 7.34 -11.35 -10.90
C ILE A 183 8.49 -12.35 -10.80
N LEU A 184 8.88 -12.97 -11.89
CA LEU A 184 10.04 -13.89 -11.90
C LEU A 184 11.34 -13.16 -11.54
N ALA A 185 11.57 -11.98 -12.10
CA ALA A 185 12.76 -11.18 -11.79
C ALA A 185 12.78 -10.78 -10.30
N GLN A 186 11.66 -10.32 -9.75
CA GLN A 186 11.55 -9.96 -8.33
C GLN A 186 11.73 -11.19 -7.42
N GLU A 187 11.22 -12.36 -7.80
CA GLU A 187 11.41 -13.62 -7.06
C GLU A 187 12.89 -14.01 -6.98
N ILE A 188 13.63 -13.86 -8.09
CA ILE A 188 15.08 -14.10 -8.11
C ILE A 188 15.81 -13.11 -7.18
N VAL A 189 15.42 -11.85 -7.17
CA VAL A 189 16.02 -10.81 -6.32
C VAL A 189 15.89 -11.15 -4.84
N VAL A 190 14.83 -11.82 -4.40
CA VAL A 190 14.67 -12.21 -2.96
C VAL A 190 15.89 -13.00 -2.46
N ASP A 191 16.40 -13.93 -3.25
CA ASP A 191 17.52 -14.76 -2.83
C ASP A 191 18.88 -14.05 -2.90
N PHE A 192 19.03 -13.07 -3.78
CA PHE A 192 20.29 -12.33 -3.99
C PHE A 192 20.34 -11.00 -3.22
N ALA A 193 19.23 -10.55 -2.64
CA ALA A 193 19.17 -9.31 -1.87
C ALA A 193 19.93 -9.44 -0.54
N LYS A 194 20.45 -8.31 -0.06
CA LYS A 194 20.98 -8.18 1.29
C LYS A 194 19.98 -7.43 2.16
N TYR A 195 19.73 -7.98 3.32
CA TYR A 195 18.75 -7.42 4.27
C TYR A 195 19.45 -6.74 5.44
N PRO A 196 18.85 -5.65 6.00
CA PRO A 196 19.51 -4.87 7.05
C PRO A 196 19.63 -5.57 8.40
N THR A 197 18.76 -6.57 8.66
CA THR A 197 18.83 -7.42 9.86
C THR A 197 18.58 -8.88 9.50
N GLU A 198 19.06 -9.79 10.37
CA GLU A 198 18.84 -11.24 10.19
C GLU A 198 17.36 -11.62 10.19
N ARG A 199 16.52 -10.97 11.04
CA ARG A 199 15.09 -11.23 11.10
C ARG A 199 14.37 -10.83 9.81
N ILE A 200 14.71 -9.66 9.24
CA ILE A 200 14.16 -9.23 7.96
C ILE A 200 14.57 -10.20 6.85
N GLY A 201 15.81 -10.65 6.85
CA GLY A 201 16.29 -11.67 5.92
C GLY A 201 15.50 -12.98 6.05
N ALA A 202 15.40 -13.51 7.25
CA ALA A 202 14.68 -14.75 7.54
C ALA A 202 13.21 -14.70 7.09
N ASN A 203 12.47 -13.64 7.47
CA ASN A 203 11.08 -13.48 7.07
C ASN A 203 10.92 -13.24 5.56
N SER A 204 11.85 -12.50 4.95
CA SER A 204 11.82 -12.29 3.50
C SER A 204 12.03 -13.58 2.72
N HIS A 205 12.89 -14.48 3.18
CA HIS A 205 13.04 -15.81 2.57
C HIS A 205 11.85 -16.74 2.87
N LEU A 206 11.32 -16.70 4.11
CA LEU A 206 10.21 -17.55 4.56
C LEU A 206 8.91 -17.26 3.78
N PHE A 207 8.60 -15.98 3.51
CA PHE A 207 7.34 -15.56 2.92
C PHE A 207 7.49 -15.03 1.48
N ARG A 208 8.67 -14.62 1.05
CA ARG A 208 9.00 -14.13 -0.29
C ARG A 208 8.06 -13.03 -0.81
N PRO A 209 7.80 -11.96 -0.03
CA PRO A 209 6.86 -10.91 -0.45
C PRO A 209 7.48 -10.04 -1.55
N LEU A 210 6.66 -9.72 -2.56
CA LEU A 210 7.01 -8.91 -3.72
C LEU A 210 6.08 -7.69 -3.80
N GLY A 211 6.51 -6.67 -4.53
CA GLY A 211 5.76 -5.44 -4.71
C GLY A 211 5.72 -4.97 -6.17
N LEU A 212 4.99 -5.67 -7.04
CA LEU A 212 4.72 -5.21 -8.40
C LEU A 212 3.57 -4.20 -8.41
N GLY A 213 3.79 -3.05 -9.01
CA GLY A 213 2.79 -2.03 -9.25
C GLY A 213 2.80 -1.52 -10.67
N TYR A 214 2.16 -0.39 -10.88
CA TYR A 214 2.19 0.33 -12.15
C TYR A 214 2.24 1.84 -11.91
N ALA A 215 2.58 2.57 -12.97
CA ALA A 215 2.57 4.03 -13.03
C ALA A 215 1.85 4.50 -14.28
N ASN A 216 1.63 5.82 -14.36
CA ASN A 216 1.07 6.47 -15.55
C ASN A 216 -0.41 6.16 -15.80
N LEU A 217 -1.17 5.87 -14.73
CA LEU A 217 -2.62 5.65 -14.82
C LEU A 217 -3.35 6.89 -15.31
N GLY A 218 -3.04 8.07 -14.76
CA GLY A 218 -3.67 9.33 -15.15
C GLY A 218 -3.53 9.59 -16.64
N ALA A 219 -2.32 9.46 -17.17
CA ALA A 219 -2.05 9.62 -18.61
C ALA A 219 -2.74 8.55 -19.47
N LEU A 220 -2.83 7.30 -18.99
CA LEU A 220 -3.58 6.25 -19.67
C LEU A 220 -5.06 6.63 -19.82
N LEU A 221 -5.70 7.09 -18.73
CA LEU A 221 -7.10 7.48 -18.73
C LEU A 221 -7.34 8.68 -19.65
N MET A 222 -6.46 9.70 -19.61
CA MET A 222 -6.54 10.85 -20.52
C MET A 222 -6.45 10.45 -21.99
N ALA A 223 -5.51 9.57 -22.35
CA ALA A 223 -5.36 9.08 -23.71
C ALA A 223 -6.57 8.29 -24.22
N ARG A 224 -7.35 7.70 -23.30
CA ARG A 224 -8.62 7.04 -23.61
C ARG A 224 -9.82 7.98 -23.59
N GLY A 225 -9.64 9.26 -23.27
CA GLY A 225 -10.74 10.21 -23.10
C GLY A 225 -11.61 9.92 -21.87
N LEU A 226 -11.08 9.23 -20.87
CA LEU A 226 -11.78 8.93 -19.62
C LEU A 226 -11.40 9.97 -18.56
N PRO A 227 -12.37 10.73 -18.01
CA PRO A 227 -12.09 11.59 -16.88
C PRO A 227 -11.58 10.76 -15.68
N TYR A 228 -10.55 11.26 -15.01
CA TYR A 228 -9.97 10.55 -13.85
C TYR A 228 -11.03 10.33 -12.76
N ASP A 229 -11.78 11.37 -12.41
CA ASP A 229 -12.90 11.29 -11.45
C ASP A 229 -14.21 10.93 -12.17
N SER A 230 -14.29 9.71 -12.67
CA SER A 230 -15.49 9.16 -13.29
C SER A 230 -15.66 7.67 -12.96
N ASP A 231 -16.90 7.15 -13.02
CA ASP A 231 -17.15 5.73 -12.84
C ASP A 231 -16.45 4.89 -13.90
N ALA A 232 -16.37 5.36 -15.13
CA ALA A 232 -15.64 4.71 -16.20
C ALA A 232 -14.12 4.65 -15.93
N GLY A 233 -13.51 5.74 -15.48
CA GLY A 233 -12.11 5.78 -15.09
C GLY A 233 -11.80 4.82 -13.94
N ARG A 234 -12.63 4.84 -12.90
CA ARG A 234 -12.51 3.93 -11.74
C ARG A 234 -12.68 2.46 -12.12
N ALA A 235 -13.67 2.12 -12.92
CA ALA A 235 -13.90 0.76 -13.36
C ALA A 235 -12.76 0.23 -14.24
N TYR A 236 -12.25 1.05 -15.16
CA TYR A 236 -11.12 0.68 -16.01
C TYR A 236 -9.84 0.46 -15.20
N ALA A 237 -9.51 1.37 -14.27
CA ALA A 237 -8.38 1.22 -13.36
C ALA A 237 -8.50 -0.05 -12.49
N ALA A 238 -9.70 -0.31 -11.96
CA ALA A 238 -9.97 -1.50 -11.16
C ALA A 238 -9.77 -2.80 -11.97
N ALA A 239 -10.19 -2.82 -13.23
CA ALA A 239 -10.03 -3.99 -14.10
C ALA A 239 -8.55 -4.27 -14.44
N ILE A 240 -7.74 -3.24 -14.72
CA ILE A 240 -6.29 -3.37 -14.93
C ILE A 240 -5.61 -3.89 -13.65
N THR A 241 -5.94 -3.32 -12.50
CA THR A 241 -5.38 -3.74 -11.20
C THR A 241 -5.75 -5.18 -10.88
N SER A 242 -7.00 -5.56 -11.15
CA SER A 242 -7.50 -6.93 -10.97
C SER A 242 -6.75 -7.92 -11.87
N LEU A 243 -6.55 -7.57 -13.15
CA LEU A 243 -5.77 -8.38 -14.09
C LEU A 243 -4.33 -8.55 -13.61
N MET A 244 -3.66 -7.46 -13.23
CA MET A 244 -2.26 -7.48 -12.77
C MET A 244 -2.10 -8.38 -11.54
N CYS A 245 -2.92 -8.19 -10.53
CA CYS A 245 -2.81 -8.93 -9.28
C CYS A 245 -3.15 -10.41 -9.45
N GLY A 246 -4.22 -10.73 -10.19
CA GLY A 246 -4.61 -12.10 -10.50
C GLY A 246 -3.53 -12.84 -11.29
N GLU A 247 -2.95 -12.20 -12.33
CA GLU A 247 -1.87 -12.80 -13.12
C GLU A 247 -0.58 -12.96 -12.32
N ALA A 248 -0.24 -12.00 -11.45
CA ALA A 248 0.91 -12.09 -10.59
C ALA A 248 0.83 -13.30 -9.63
N TYR A 249 -0.32 -13.53 -8.99
CA TYR A 249 -0.54 -14.72 -8.16
C TYR A 249 -0.59 -16.01 -8.98
N ALA A 250 -1.21 -16.00 -10.16
CA ALA A 250 -1.21 -17.17 -11.05
C ALA A 250 0.21 -17.53 -11.48
N HIS A 251 1.07 -16.53 -11.77
CA HIS A 251 2.47 -16.76 -12.12
C HIS A 251 3.29 -17.23 -10.91
N SER A 252 3.07 -16.65 -9.73
CA SER A 252 3.68 -17.12 -8.48
C SER A 252 3.37 -18.60 -8.19
N ALA A 253 2.14 -19.05 -8.49
CA ALA A 253 1.79 -20.47 -8.40
C ALA A 253 2.47 -21.32 -9.47
N ARG A 254 2.66 -20.80 -10.70
CA ARG A 254 3.47 -21.49 -11.75
C ARG A 254 4.92 -21.64 -11.32
N ILE A 255 5.51 -20.59 -10.72
CA ILE A 255 6.86 -20.67 -10.14
C ILE A 255 6.92 -21.74 -9.05
N ALA A 256 5.93 -21.81 -8.14
CA ALA A 256 5.87 -22.86 -7.14
C ALA A 256 5.82 -24.26 -7.76
N ARG A 257 5.04 -24.45 -8.82
CA ARG A 257 4.94 -25.73 -9.54
C ARG A 257 6.25 -26.14 -10.21
N ASP A 258 6.92 -25.17 -10.86
CA ASP A 258 8.03 -25.45 -11.80
C ASP A 258 9.41 -25.33 -11.13
N SER A 259 9.48 -24.92 -9.84
CA SER A 259 10.73 -24.76 -9.09
C SER A 259 10.77 -25.53 -7.78
N THR A 260 11.10 -24.87 -6.68
CA THR A 260 11.29 -25.48 -5.35
C THR A 260 10.02 -25.60 -4.51
N GLY A 261 8.86 -25.37 -5.08
CA GLY A 261 7.57 -25.40 -4.38
C GLY A 261 7.13 -24.02 -3.85
N PRO A 262 6.04 -23.98 -3.06
CA PRO A 262 5.53 -22.77 -2.44
C PRO A 262 6.54 -22.19 -1.44
N CYS A 263 6.30 -20.96 -0.96
CA CYS A 263 7.06 -20.41 0.15
C CYS A 263 6.88 -21.25 1.41
N GLU A 264 7.87 -21.23 2.30
CA GLU A 264 7.84 -22.07 3.52
C GLU A 264 6.64 -21.69 4.44
N GLY A 265 6.25 -20.42 4.47
CA GLY A 265 5.08 -19.93 5.22
C GLY A 265 3.72 -20.40 4.67
N TRP A 266 3.69 -21.00 3.48
CA TRP A 266 2.45 -21.44 2.83
C TRP A 266 1.67 -22.48 3.61
N ALA A 267 2.34 -23.53 4.10
CA ALA A 267 1.67 -24.66 4.75
C ALA A 267 0.81 -24.23 5.94
N ALA A 268 1.33 -23.31 6.76
CA ALA A 268 0.61 -22.76 7.91
C ALA A 268 -0.56 -21.83 7.52
N ASN A 269 -0.49 -21.22 6.34
CA ASN A 269 -1.43 -20.16 5.91
C ASN A 269 -2.28 -20.55 4.68
N ARG A 270 -2.23 -21.81 4.22
CA ARG A 270 -2.89 -22.25 2.99
C ARG A 270 -4.35 -21.83 2.88
N ASP A 271 -5.15 -22.13 3.88
CA ASP A 271 -6.59 -21.90 3.82
C ASP A 271 -6.96 -20.42 3.91
N PRO A 272 -6.43 -19.61 4.86
CA PRO A 272 -6.68 -18.16 4.83
C PRO A 272 -6.14 -17.49 3.57
N PHE A 273 -5.00 -17.93 3.04
CA PHE A 273 -4.46 -17.39 1.79
C PHE A 273 -5.41 -17.61 0.61
N LEU A 274 -5.87 -18.86 0.41
CA LEU A 274 -6.84 -19.17 -0.63
C LEU A 274 -8.15 -18.40 -0.45
N GLY A 275 -8.59 -18.22 0.80
CA GLY A 275 -9.75 -17.39 1.13
C GLY A 275 -9.58 -15.91 0.69
N VAL A 276 -8.37 -15.37 0.79
CA VAL A 276 -8.05 -14.01 0.29
C VAL A 276 -8.09 -13.97 -1.23
N LEU A 277 -7.51 -14.95 -1.94
CA LEU A 277 -7.60 -15.00 -3.42
C LEU A 277 -9.06 -15.07 -3.89
N GLU A 278 -9.88 -15.91 -3.24
CA GLU A 278 -11.30 -16.01 -3.52
C GLU A 278 -12.06 -14.70 -3.22
N LYS A 279 -11.66 -13.99 -2.17
CA LYS A 279 -12.20 -12.68 -1.83
C LYS A 279 -11.89 -11.66 -2.93
N HIS A 280 -10.65 -11.61 -3.44
CA HIS A 280 -10.30 -10.79 -4.59
C HIS A 280 -11.09 -11.15 -5.84
N ARG A 281 -11.25 -12.44 -6.13
CA ARG A 281 -12.05 -12.91 -7.27
C ARG A 281 -13.50 -12.41 -7.19
N ARG A 282 -14.12 -12.47 -6.00
CA ARG A 282 -15.47 -11.94 -5.79
C ARG A 282 -15.55 -10.43 -5.97
N GLN A 283 -14.52 -9.67 -5.52
CA GLN A 283 -14.48 -8.23 -5.75
C GLN A 283 -14.36 -7.87 -7.24
N CYS A 284 -13.71 -8.69 -8.04
CA CYS A 284 -13.65 -8.50 -9.49
C CYS A 284 -15.04 -8.50 -10.13
N ASP A 285 -16.01 -9.25 -9.58
CA ASP A 285 -17.39 -9.27 -10.09
C ASP A 285 -18.18 -7.99 -9.76
N LEU A 286 -17.69 -7.15 -8.85
CA LEU A 286 -18.31 -5.86 -8.50
C LEU A 286 -17.82 -4.71 -9.39
N ILE A 287 -16.84 -4.93 -10.25
CA ILE A 287 -16.41 -3.95 -11.24
C ILE A 287 -17.52 -3.78 -12.27
N ASP A 288 -17.93 -2.53 -12.50
CA ASP A 288 -19.01 -2.27 -13.47
C ASP A 288 -18.56 -2.57 -14.90
N ALA A 289 -19.03 -3.71 -15.41
CA ALA A 289 -18.69 -4.20 -16.74
C ALA A 289 -19.18 -3.30 -17.88
N ALA A 290 -20.10 -2.36 -17.62
CA ALA A 290 -20.57 -1.42 -18.62
C ALA A 290 -19.48 -0.44 -19.07
N TYR A 291 -18.48 -0.21 -18.21
CA TYR A 291 -17.37 0.73 -18.45
C TYR A 291 -16.04 0.05 -18.80
N VAL A 292 -16.02 -1.28 -18.91
CA VAL A 292 -14.77 -2.02 -19.15
C VAL A 292 -14.87 -2.83 -20.43
N PRO A 293 -13.86 -2.82 -21.31
CA PRO A 293 -13.82 -3.72 -22.46
C PRO A 293 -14.02 -5.17 -22.05
N TYR A 294 -14.87 -5.88 -22.79
CA TYR A 294 -15.25 -7.27 -22.47
C TYR A 294 -14.03 -8.19 -22.32
N ASN A 295 -13.05 -8.07 -23.23
CA ASN A 295 -11.83 -8.88 -23.21
C ASN A 295 -10.99 -8.61 -21.96
N LEU A 296 -10.87 -7.36 -21.49
CA LEU A 296 -10.16 -7.00 -20.28
C LEU A 296 -10.84 -7.59 -19.03
N MET A 297 -12.18 -7.46 -18.95
CA MET A 297 -12.93 -8.04 -17.83
C MET A 297 -12.81 -9.56 -17.79
N GLN A 298 -12.88 -10.24 -18.93
CA GLN A 298 -12.71 -11.69 -18.99
C GLN A 298 -11.27 -12.10 -18.60
N ALA A 299 -10.27 -11.38 -19.08
CA ALA A 299 -8.87 -11.65 -18.70
C ALA A 299 -8.63 -11.47 -17.20
N ALA A 300 -9.21 -10.43 -16.59
CA ALA A 300 -9.11 -10.20 -15.15
C ALA A 300 -9.73 -11.36 -14.33
N LYS A 301 -10.96 -11.78 -14.69
CA LYS A 301 -11.65 -12.92 -14.04
C LYS A 301 -10.86 -14.21 -14.20
N GLN A 302 -10.41 -14.52 -15.42
CA GLN A 302 -9.65 -15.72 -15.71
C GLN A 302 -8.31 -15.78 -14.94
N SER A 303 -7.62 -14.64 -14.79
CA SER A 303 -6.37 -14.61 -14.04
C SER A 303 -6.58 -14.95 -12.55
N TRP A 304 -7.70 -14.54 -11.95
CA TRP A 304 -8.04 -14.96 -10.58
C TRP A 304 -8.47 -16.42 -10.51
N ASP A 305 -9.27 -16.90 -11.45
CA ASP A 305 -9.68 -18.31 -11.51
C ASP A 305 -8.45 -19.23 -11.65
N ASP A 306 -7.48 -18.84 -12.49
CA ASP A 306 -6.19 -19.53 -12.64
C ASP A 306 -5.38 -19.48 -11.35
N SER A 307 -5.29 -18.33 -10.68
CA SER A 307 -4.52 -18.16 -9.44
C SER A 307 -5.05 -19.07 -8.32
N ILE A 308 -6.38 -19.14 -8.18
CA ILE A 308 -7.04 -19.99 -7.18
C ILE A 308 -6.80 -21.47 -7.50
N LYS A 309 -7.01 -21.87 -8.75
CA LYS A 309 -6.80 -23.26 -9.19
C LYS A 309 -5.36 -23.71 -8.99
N LEU A 310 -4.41 -22.95 -9.53
CA LEU A 310 -2.99 -23.27 -9.43
C LEU A 310 -2.50 -23.22 -7.99
N GLY A 311 -2.98 -22.26 -7.19
CA GLY A 311 -2.66 -22.16 -5.77
C GLY A 311 -3.16 -23.35 -4.96
N ARG A 312 -4.35 -23.89 -5.27
CA ARG A 312 -4.86 -25.12 -4.64
C ARG A 312 -4.01 -26.35 -4.99
N ASP A 313 -3.59 -26.45 -6.25
CA ASP A 313 -2.90 -27.61 -6.80
C ASP A 313 -1.41 -27.63 -6.42
N HIS A 314 -0.74 -26.47 -6.38
CA HIS A 314 0.72 -26.35 -6.29
C HIS A 314 1.20 -25.45 -5.15
N GLY A 315 0.31 -24.71 -4.49
CA GLY A 315 0.68 -23.64 -3.55
C GLY A 315 1.12 -22.36 -4.25
N ILE A 316 1.48 -21.35 -3.45
CA ILE A 316 1.91 -20.03 -3.93
C ILE A 316 3.34 -19.76 -3.47
N ARG A 317 4.20 -19.27 -4.37
CA ARG A 317 5.60 -18.97 -4.08
C ARG A 317 5.81 -17.69 -3.27
N ASN A 318 4.94 -16.69 -3.45
CA ASN A 318 5.09 -15.35 -2.88
C ASN A 318 3.86 -14.97 -2.06
N SER A 319 4.02 -14.71 -0.79
CA SER A 319 2.91 -14.41 0.13
C SER A 319 2.22 -13.08 -0.18
N GLN A 320 2.90 -12.18 -0.88
CA GLN A 320 2.37 -10.94 -1.45
C GLN A 320 3.06 -10.70 -2.79
N VAL A 321 2.35 -10.19 -3.78
CA VAL A 321 2.89 -10.00 -5.14
C VAL A 321 2.77 -8.57 -5.66
N THR A 322 1.79 -7.80 -5.19
CA THR A 322 1.51 -6.46 -5.73
C THR A 322 1.45 -5.39 -4.66
N VAL A 323 1.93 -4.20 -5.01
CA VAL A 323 1.72 -2.94 -4.28
C VAL A 323 1.57 -1.82 -5.30
N LEU A 324 0.78 -0.80 -4.99
CA LEU A 324 0.67 0.40 -5.84
C LEU A 324 1.55 1.50 -5.26
N ALA A 325 2.86 1.39 -5.51
CA ALA A 325 3.83 2.37 -5.06
C ALA A 325 3.63 3.72 -5.77
N PRO A 326 3.96 4.85 -5.12
CA PRO A 326 3.82 6.18 -5.72
C PRO A 326 4.66 6.41 -6.98
N THR A 327 5.77 5.66 -7.17
CA THR A 327 6.68 5.76 -8.33
C THR A 327 7.19 7.17 -8.65
N GLY A 328 7.33 8.04 -7.63
CA GLY A 328 7.71 9.44 -7.81
C GLY A 328 9.00 9.60 -8.62
N THR A 329 10.14 9.26 -8.04
CA THR A 329 11.46 9.42 -8.69
C THR A 329 11.64 8.50 -9.90
N ILE A 330 11.22 7.24 -9.80
CA ILE A 330 11.39 6.28 -10.90
C ILE A 330 10.47 6.61 -12.08
N GLY A 331 9.31 7.25 -11.83
CA GLY A 331 8.39 7.68 -12.88
C GLY A 331 9.06 8.59 -13.91
N PHE A 332 9.93 9.50 -13.47
CA PHE A 332 10.69 10.36 -14.37
C PHE A 332 11.62 9.57 -15.29
N MET A 333 12.31 8.55 -14.76
CA MET A 333 13.19 7.69 -15.58
C MET A 333 12.38 6.80 -16.53
N MET A 334 11.15 6.44 -16.17
CA MET A 334 10.27 5.58 -16.95
C MET A 334 9.50 6.32 -18.05
N ASP A 335 9.74 7.61 -18.25
CA ASP A 335 9.01 8.44 -19.21
C ASP A 335 7.50 8.44 -18.93
N CYS A 336 7.14 8.68 -17.65
CA CYS A 336 5.76 8.76 -17.21
C CYS A 336 5.32 10.24 -17.13
N ASP A 337 4.14 10.54 -17.68
CA ASP A 337 3.49 11.84 -17.55
C ASP A 337 2.86 12.02 -16.17
N THR A 338 2.33 10.91 -15.59
CA THR A 338 1.80 10.86 -14.23
C THR A 338 2.45 9.75 -13.41
N THR A 339 2.60 9.96 -12.09
CA THR A 339 3.21 8.99 -11.19
C THR A 339 2.16 8.10 -10.54
N GLY A 340 2.51 6.83 -10.32
CA GLY A 340 1.64 5.86 -9.64
C GLY A 340 0.21 5.85 -10.17
N VAL A 341 -0.72 6.04 -9.25
CA VAL A 341 -2.18 6.14 -9.52
C VAL A 341 -2.70 7.58 -9.50
N GLU A 342 -1.81 8.56 -9.51
CA GLU A 342 -2.16 9.97 -9.40
C GLU A 342 -2.78 10.51 -10.71
N PRO A 343 -3.68 11.52 -10.61
CA PRO A 343 -4.13 12.26 -11.79
C PRO A 343 -3.02 13.16 -12.32
N ASP A 344 -3.22 13.70 -13.52
CA ASP A 344 -2.45 14.84 -13.97
C ASP A 344 -2.89 16.10 -13.20
N ILE A 345 -1.91 16.86 -12.73
CA ILE A 345 -2.13 18.07 -11.93
C ILE A 345 -1.95 19.37 -12.75
N ALA A 346 -1.55 19.26 -13.99
CA ALA A 346 -1.30 20.43 -14.85
C ALA A 346 -2.52 20.85 -15.65
#